data_6aa60b351c412a9f3ac64e1cd300bdf0
#
_entry.id   6aa60b351c412a9f3ac64e1cd300bdf0
#
_cell.length_a   1.000
_cell.length_b   1.000
_cell.length_c   1.000
_cell.angle_alpha   90.00
_cell.angle_beta   90.00
_cell.angle_gamma   90.00
#
_symmetry.space_group_name_H-M   'P 1'
#
loop_
_entity.id
_entity.type
_entity.pdbx_description
1 polymer ?
#
loop_
_entity_poly.entity_id
_entity_poly.type
_entity_poly.pdbx_seq_one_letter_code
_entity_poly.pdbx_strand_id
1 'polypeptide(L)'
;MKRIARIVFIIILMLSAAVTFVYIGTIKGDDPAKRDSVINGKTDADADRRKLIITGGNIALQTGQSHQCAAEFENGESAKGVQWSSTDENIAKIDADGRVTGIKAGKAELWAVLGRNLKARVTVSVYDDIRAAARNSIISLAADGTEDSLKLVESLTRELSEAMDGESVNIAKVMKALTDFKKLGASGDGDAGQLWESLGKAADDAGMTFEPQILKRAALSAFCHGERASSDLTLSFAGDCTFAYFNESDRRGGFPSVYRNSGSVTYPFDLTRCVFGADDISMINFEGALTDSRSHKQKQFYFRGEPSYINILTGSSVEAVTLENNHSFDYFDTGFNDTTDIMREAGIKYSTYDYPAITDSSFCRAVMLSLSIVGVGYTDEFREHTEYLINRYKSDDTLIVVNVHWGNENDDIPEKYQIEAAHAMIDAGADLVIGHHPHVLQGIELYNGHYIVYSLGNFSFGGNSSASSPYTVIFRVSYERTGSG
;
A
#
# COMPACT_ATOMS: atom_id res chain seq x y z
N MET A 1 25.46 9.13 21.06
CA MET A 1 24.45 8.18 21.65
C MET A 1 24.61 6.82 20.96
N LYS A 2 24.71 5.73 21.72
CA LYS A 2 24.68 4.41 21.09
C LYS A 2 23.24 4.09 20.68
N ARG A 3 23.02 3.79 19.41
CA ARG A 3 21.73 3.35 18.86
C ARG A 3 21.75 1.82 18.80
N ILE A 4 20.68 1.17 19.22
CA ILE A 4 20.49 -0.27 19.05
C ILE A 4 19.42 -0.44 17.99
N ALA A 5 19.77 -1.14 16.90
CA ALA A 5 18.83 -1.49 15.84
C ALA A 5 18.22 -2.87 16.14
N ARG A 6 16.90 -2.95 16.15
CA ARG A 6 16.16 -4.23 16.14
C ARG A 6 15.59 -4.46 14.75
N ILE A 7 15.79 -5.66 14.22
CA ILE A 7 15.34 -6.01 12.89
C ILE A 7 14.21 -7.01 12.98
N VAL A 8 13.22 -6.74 12.16
CA VAL A 8 12.12 -7.66 11.88
C VAL A 8 12.07 -7.91 10.38
N PHE A 9 12.25 -9.16 9.98
CA PHE A 9 12.12 -9.56 8.58
C PHE A 9 10.69 -9.93 8.27
N ILE A 10 10.13 -9.31 7.23
CA ILE A 10 8.85 -9.71 6.67
C ILE A 10 9.10 -10.24 5.26
N ILE A 11 9.12 -11.57 5.13
CA ILE A 11 9.22 -12.24 3.83
C ILE A 11 7.83 -12.33 3.24
N ILE A 12 7.62 -11.71 2.08
CA ILE A 12 6.35 -11.72 1.37
C ILE A 12 6.48 -12.63 0.15
N LEU A 13 5.74 -13.73 0.17
CA LEU A 13 5.57 -14.61 -0.98
C LEU A 13 4.49 -13.99 -1.89
N MET A 14 4.90 -13.36 -2.98
CA MET A 14 3.96 -12.92 -4.01
C MET A 14 3.60 -14.10 -4.90
N LEU A 15 2.49 -14.77 -4.59
CA LEU A 15 1.86 -15.71 -5.52
C LEU A 15 0.87 -14.93 -6.38
N SER A 16 1.05 -14.97 -7.69
CA SER A 16 0.15 -14.40 -8.70
C SER A 16 -1.21 -15.11 -8.64
N ALA A 17 -2.18 -14.51 -7.95
CA ALA A 17 -3.57 -14.89 -8.07
C ALA A 17 -4.46 -13.67 -7.85
N ALA A 18 -5.45 -13.49 -8.70
CA ALA A 18 -6.44 -12.44 -8.63
C ALA A 18 -7.13 -12.46 -7.25
N VAL A 19 -7.02 -11.35 -6.51
CA VAL A 19 -7.62 -11.20 -5.18
C VAL A 19 -8.87 -10.36 -5.32
N THR A 20 -9.99 -10.90 -4.90
CA THR A 20 -11.26 -10.18 -4.76
C THR A 20 -11.34 -9.58 -3.36
N PHE A 21 -11.49 -8.26 -3.26
CA PHE A 21 -11.59 -7.54 -2.00
C PHE A 21 -13.03 -7.25 -1.62
N VAL A 22 -13.35 -7.39 -0.33
CA VAL A 22 -14.56 -6.84 0.29
C VAL A 22 -14.17 -5.56 1.03
N TYR A 23 -14.68 -4.42 0.58
CA TYR A 23 -14.52 -3.14 1.27
C TYR A 23 -15.87 -2.72 1.86
N ILE A 24 -15.96 -2.62 3.18
CA ILE A 24 -17.10 -2.01 3.88
C ILE A 24 -16.65 -0.63 4.32
N GLY A 25 -17.10 0.41 3.61
CA GLY A 25 -16.78 1.80 3.92
C GLY A 25 -17.67 2.32 5.04
N THR A 26 -17.09 2.83 6.12
CA THR A 26 -17.79 3.64 7.12
C THR A 26 -17.82 5.09 6.67
N ILE A 27 -19.02 5.69 6.65
CA ILE A 27 -19.24 7.13 6.42
C ILE A 27 -18.85 7.87 7.70
N LYS A 28 -17.86 8.77 7.64
CA LYS A 28 -17.67 9.78 8.68
C LYS A 28 -18.76 10.83 8.56
N GLY A 29 -19.52 11.02 9.66
CA GLY A 29 -20.51 12.08 9.78
C GLY A 29 -19.86 13.47 9.74
N ASP A 30 -20.49 14.37 9.02
CA ASP A 30 -20.11 15.78 8.92
C ASP A 30 -20.33 16.53 10.23
N ASP A 31 -19.36 17.40 10.54
CA ASP A 31 -19.39 18.37 11.64
C ASP A 31 -20.47 19.47 11.38
N PRO A 32 -21.43 19.69 12.29
CA PRO A 32 -22.53 20.63 12.04
C PRO A 32 -22.22 22.08 12.44
N ALA A 33 -21.07 22.62 12.13
CA ALA A 33 -20.73 24.00 12.45
C ALA A 33 -20.24 24.80 11.25
N LYS A 34 -21.13 25.09 10.29
CA LYS A 34 -21.08 26.32 9.47
C LYS A 34 -22.42 26.53 8.76
N ARG A 35 -23.37 27.11 9.49
CA ARG A 35 -24.47 27.86 8.89
C ARG A 35 -24.15 29.33 9.09
N ASP A 36 -24.01 30.04 8.00
CA ASP A 36 -24.44 31.42 7.96
C ASP A 36 -25.05 31.78 6.60
N SER A 37 -26.19 32.34 6.75
CA SER A 37 -27.18 32.90 5.89
C SER A 37 -26.72 33.62 4.62
N VAL A 38 -27.45 33.47 3.51
CA VAL A 38 -28.01 34.60 2.76
C VAL A 38 -29.28 34.16 2.01
N ILE A 39 -30.27 35.05 2.05
CA ILE A 39 -31.65 34.97 1.66
C ILE A 39 -31.86 35.28 0.16
N ASN A 40 -32.84 34.57 -0.43
CA ASN A 40 -33.71 34.93 -1.55
C ASN A 40 -33.18 35.11 -2.98
N GLY A 41 -33.76 34.34 -3.84
CA GLY A 41 -33.82 34.53 -5.29
C GLY A 41 -34.16 33.26 -6.04
N LYS A 42 -35.43 32.84 -6.07
CA LYS A 42 -35.87 31.76 -6.99
C LYS A 42 -35.78 32.24 -8.41
N THR A 43 -34.83 31.70 -9.18
CA THR A 43 -34.84 31.66 -10.65
C THR A 43 -34.46 30.25 -11.11
N ASP A 44 -35.01 29.82 -12.23
CA ASP A 44 -34.83 28.48 -12.84
C ASP A 44 -33.38 28.01 -13.07
N ALA A 45 -32.41 28.78 -12.65
CA ALA A 45 -30.97 28.40 -12.64
C ALA A 45 -30.57 27.48 -11.48
N ASP A 46 -31.43 27.27 -10.48
CA ASP A 46 -31.18 26.39 -9.32
C ASP A 46 -31.44 24.89 -9.61
N ALA A 47 -32.10 24.58 -10.73
CA ALA A 47 -32.34 23.18 -11.14
C ALA A 47 -31.07 22.41 -11.53
N ASP A 48 -29.98 23.11 -11.85
CA ASP A 48 -28.75 22.52 -12.38
C ASP A 48 -27.67 22.29 -11.29
N ARG A 49 -27.96 22.64 -10.02
CA ARG A 49 -27.02 22.46 -8.88
C ARG A 49 -27.38 21.29 -7.95
N ARG A 50 -28.49 20.61 -8.18
CA ARG A 50 -28.89 19.47 -7.36
C ARG A 50 -27.99 18.28 -7.64
N LYS A 51 -27.44 17.64 -6.60
CA LYS A 51 -26.68 16.40 -6.71
C LYS A 51 -27.61 15.23 -6.44
N LEU A 52 -27.55 14.23 -7.32
CA LEU A 52 -28.25 12.97 -7.18
C LEU A 52 -27.41 12.02 -6.31
N ILE A 53 -28.05 11.31 -5.39
CA ILE A 53 -27.44 10.27 -4.57
C ILE A 53 -28.29 8.99 -4.64
N ILE A 54 -27.64 7.84 -4.55
CA ILE A 54 -28.31 6.55 -4.32
C ILE A 54 -28.27 6.29 -2.83
N THR A 55 -29.44 6.09 -2.23
CA THR A 55 -29.55 5.89 -0.77
C THR A 55 -29.01 4.52 -0.35
N GLY A 56 -28.44 4.46 0.86
CA GLY A 56 -27.91 3.23 1.43
C GLY A 56 -26.45 2.93 1.11
N GLY A 57 -25.80 3.75 0.25
CA GLY A 57 -24.38 3.55 -0.08
C GLY A 57 -24.10 2.25 -0.88
N ASN A 58 -22.92 1.67 -0.71
CA ASN A 58 -22.54 0.42 -1.38
C ASN A 58 -23.40 -0.75 -0.90
N ILE A 59 -23.76 -1.65 -1.81
CA ILE A 59 -24.71 -2.74 -1.60
C ILE A 59 -23.96 -4.07 -1.57
N ALA A 60 -24.26 -4.92 -0.59
CA ALA A 60 -23.79 -6.30 -0.53
C ALA A 60 -24.97 -7.26 -0.69
N LEU A 61 -24.86 -8.20 -1.62
CA LEU A 61 -25.89 -9.20 -1.92
C LEU A 61 -25.31 -10.60 -1.98
N GLN A 62 -26.07 -11.58 -1.55
CA GLN A 62 -25.79 -12.96 -1.89
C GLN A 62 -26.35 -13.28 -3.28
N THR A 63 -25.74 -14.20 -4.00
CA THR A 63 -26.26 -14.70 -5.29
C THR A 63 -27.74 -15.10 -5.14
N GLY A 64 -28.60 -14.56 -5.99
CA GLY A 64 -30.06 -14.72 -5.95
C GLY A 64 -30.79 -13.73 -5.02
N GLN A 65 -30.11 -13.00 -4.17
CA GLN A 65 -30.71 -11.99 -3.28
C GLN A 65 -30.99 -10.69 -4.04
N SER A 66 -32.07 -10.01 -3.66
CA SER A 66 -32.43 -8.70 -4.23
C SER A 66 -32.48 -7.61 -3.18
N HIS A 67 -32.18 -6.37 -3.61
CA HIS A 67 -32.26 -5.15 -2.80
C HIS A 67 -32.99 -4.05 -3.58
N GLN A 68 -33.79 -3.23 -2.89
CA GLN A 68 -34.46 -2.09 -3.46
C GLN A 68 -33.60 -0.84 -3.31
N CYS A 69 -33.09 -0.31 -4.41
CA CYS A 69 -32.40 0.98 -4.46
C CYS A 69 -33.41 2.13 -4.58
N ALA A 70 -33.08 3.26 -3.96
CA ALA A 70 -33.75 4.53 -4.17
C ALA A 70 -32.75 5.61 -4.52
N ALA A 71 -33.17 6.60 -5.28
CA ALA A 71 -32.36 7.77 -5.60
C ALA A 71 -33.04 9.03 -5.05
N GLU A 72 -32.25 9.88 -4.45
CA GLU A 72 -32.70 11.13 -3.81
C GLU A 72 -31.75 12.28 -4.18
N PHE A 73 -32.23 13.50 -4.02
CA PHE A 73 -31.37 14.68 -4.04
C PHE A 73 -30.73 14.89 -2.65
N GLU A 74 -29.61 15.61 -2.61
CA GLU A 74 -28.91 15.92 -1.33
C GLU A 74 -29.80 16.55 -0.27
N ASN A 75 -30.89 17.17 -0.67
CA ASN A 75 -31.88 17.76 0.26
C ASN A 75 -32.90 16.72 0.81
N GLY A 76 -32.74 15.43 0.50
CA GLY A 76 -33.63 14.35 0.93
C GLY A 76 -34.92 14.19 0.10
N GLU A 77 -35.09 14.95 -0.98
CA GLU A 77 -36.24 14.85 -1.87
C GLU A 77 -36.07 13.66 -2.85
N SER A 78 -37.07 12.79 -2.94
CA SER A 78 -37.03 11.62 -3.79
C SER A 78 -36.95 11.97 -5.27
N ALA A 79 -35.99 11.37 -6.00
CA ALA A 79 -35.79 11.56 -7.41
C ALA A 79 -36.69 10.62 -8.24
N LYS A 80 -37.68 11.18 -8.94
CA LYS A 80 -38.58 10.40 -9.81
C LYS A 80 -38.09 10.36 -11.26
N GLY A 81 -38.35 9.25 -11.96
CA GLY A 81 -37.99 9.11 -13.37
C GLY A 81 -36.50 8.80 -13.61
N VAL A 82 -35.83 8.24 -12.61
CA VAL A 82 -34.44 7.80 -12.70
C VAL A 82 -34.33 6.58 -13.61
N GLN A 83 -33.33 6.59 -14.49
CA GLN A 83 -32.93 5.45 -15.28
C GLN A 83 -31.81 4.70 -14.58
N TRP A 84 -32.02 3.40 -14.37
CA TRP A 84 -31.07 2.52 -13.70
C TRP A 84 -30.30 1.69 -14.72
N SER A 85 -29.03 1.44 -14.43
CA SER A 85 -28.20 0.51 -15.20
C SER A 85 -27.11 -0.11 -14.35
N SER A 86 -26.63 -1.28 -14.77
CA SER A 86 -25.48 -1.97 -14.17
C SER A 86 -24.32 -2.00 -15.18
N THR A 87 -23.10 -1.89 -14.70
CA THR A 87 -21.90 -2.04 -15.54
C THR A 87 -21.66 -3.50 -15.95
N ASP A 88 -22.20 -4.46 -15.18
CA ASP A 88 -22.15 -5.89 -15.53
C ASP A 88 -23.42 -6.61 -15.04
N GLU A 89 -24.35 -6.85 -15.94
CA GLU A 89 -25.61 -7.56 -15.65
C GLU A 89 -25.42 -9.06 -15.39
N ASN A 90 -24.25 -9.66 -15.69
CA ASN A 90 -23.94 -11.02 -15.29
C ASN A 90 -23.56 -11.12 -13.82
N ILE A 91 -23.15 -10.01 -13.20
CA ILE A 91 -22.83 -9.95 -11.77
C ILE A 91 -24.02 -9.42 -10.97
N ALA A 92 -24.57 -8.27 -11.35
CA ALA A 92 -25.72 -7.67 -10.69
C ALA A 92 -26.65 -7.04 -11.74
N LYS A 93 -27.90 -7.43 -11.74
CA LYS A 93 -28.92 -6.91 -12.65
C LYS A 93 -29.86 -5.97 -11.89
N ILE A 94 -30.14 -4.80 -12.47
CA ILE A 94 -31.09 -3.84 -11.91
C ILE A 94 -32.24 -3.60 -12.88
N ASP A 95 -33.46 -3.57 -12.36
CA ASP A 95 -34.66 -3.27 -13.15
C ASP A 95 -35.00 -1.78 -13.18
N ALA A 96 -36.05 -1.42 -13.94
CA ALA A 96 -36.50 -0.04 -14.11
C ALA A 96 -37.01 0.59 -12.80
N ASP A 97 -37.47 -0.22 -11.84
CA ASP A 97 -37.96 0.21 -10.55
C ASP A 97 -36.86 0.34 -9.51
N GLY A 98 -35.59 0.06 -9.89
CA GLY A 98 -34.42 0.15 -9.02
C GLY A 98 -34.19 -1.05 -8.12
N ARG A 99 -34.81 -2.21 -8.43
CA ARG A 99 -34.54 -3.46 -7.72
C ARG A 99 -33.32 -4.15 -8.34
N VAL A 100 -32.24 -4.21 -7.58
CA VAL A 100 -31.02 -4.94 -7.97
C VAL A 100 -31.06 -6.37 -7.46
N THR A 101 -30.62 -7.32 -8.29
CA THR A 101 -30.49 -8.75 -7.97
C THR A 101 -29.07 -9.21 -8.25
N GLY A 102 -28.44 -9.88 -7.26
CA GLY A 102 -27.15 -10.53 -7.41
C GLY A 102 -27.26 -11.78 -8.28
N ILE A 103 -26.50 -11.85 -9.37
CA ILE A 103 -26.56 -12.96 -10.32
C ILE A 103 -25.39 -13.94 -10.14
N LYS A 104 -24.18 -13.40 -9.97
CA LYS A 104 -22.94 -14.17 -9.81
C LYS A 104 -21.99 -13.39 -8.93
N ALA A 105 -21.14 -14.09 -8.15
CA ALA A 105 -20.12 -13.46 -7.31
C ALA A 105 -19.21 -12.55 -8.15
N GLY A 106 -18.99 -11.33 -7.64
CA GLY A 106 -18.22 -10.28 -8.28
C GLY A 106 -18.64 -8.88 -7.84
N LYS A 107 -18.13 -7.87 -8.53
CA LYS A 107 -18.49 -6.46 -8.30
C LYS A 107 -18.99 -5.82 -9.57
N ALA A 108 -20.05 -5.02 -9.45
CA ALA A 108 -20.57 -4.16 -10.51
C ALA A 108 -20.87 -2.77 -9.94
N GLU A 109 -20.89 -1.75 -10.79
CA GLU A 109 -21.42 -0.44 -10.44
C GLU A 109 -22.86 -0.32 -10.90
N LEU A 110 -23.73 0.20 -10.05
CA LEU A 110 -25.07 0.64 -10.42
C LEU A 110 -25.04 2.13 -10.64
N TRP A 111 -25.68 2.54 -11.72
CA TRP A 111 -25.84 3.94 -12.08
C TRP A 111 -27.29 4.33 -12.03
N ALA A 112 -27.55 5.49 -11.42
CA ALA A 112 -28.81 6.20 -11.44
C ALA A 112 -28.63 7.47 -12.28
N VAL A 113 -29.41 7.62 -13.35
CA VAL A 113 -29.31 8.76 -14.26
C VAL A 113 -30.67 9.47 -14.32
N LEU A 114 -30.68 10.78 -14.08
CA LEU A 114 -31.87 11.60 -14.18
C LEU A 114 -31.64 12.77 -15.17
N GLY A 115 -32.36 12.73 -16.27
CA GLY A 115 -32.19 13.69 -17.35
C GLY A 115 -30.82 13.56 -18.04
N ARG A 116 -30.23 14.71 -18.45
CA ARG A 116 -28.97 14.71 -19.20
C ARG A 116 -27.72 14.84 -18.31
N ASN A 117 -27.86 15.43 -17.12
CA ASN A 117 -26.70 15.92 -16.35
C ASN A 117 -26.57 15.33 -14.94
N LEU A 118 -27.62 14.75 -14.37
CA LEU A 118 -27.57 14.22 -13.02
C LEU A 118 -27.30 12.72 -13.04
N LYS A 119 -26.19 12.32 -12.38
CA LYS A 119 -25.77 10.92 -12.26
C LYS A 119 -25.31 10.62 -10.86
N ALA A 120 -25.66 9.43 -10.38
CA ALA A 120 -25.12 8.86 -9.14
C ALA A 120 -24.69 7.42 -9.38
N ARG A 121 -23.74 6.93 -8.60
CA ARG A 121 -23.31 5.53 -8.69
C ARG A 121 -23.05 4.96 -7.30
N VAL A 122 -23.21 3.66 -7.17
CA VAL A 122 -22.82 2.86 -6.02
C VAL A 122 -22.22 1.53 -6.49
N THR A 123 -21.34 0.94 -5.67
CA THR A 123 -20.83 -0.39 -5.93
C THR A 123 -21.77 -1.44 -5.37
N VAL A 124 -22.09 -2.47 -6.17
CA VAL A 124 -22.72 -3.70 -5.72
C VAL A 124 -21.69 -4.81 -5.69
N SER A 125 -21.54 -5.44 -4.53
CA SER A 125 -20.73 -6.63 -4.35
C SER A 125 -21.64 -7.83 -4.17
N VAL A 126 -21.53 -8.82 -5.04
CA VAL A 126 -22.30 -10.06 -4.97
C VAL A 126 -21.38 -11.18 -4.48
N TYR A 127 -21.85 -11.95 -3.53
CA TYR A 127 -21.12 -13.05 -2.88
C TYR A 127 -21.90 -14.35 -3.03
N ASP A 128 -21.19 -15.45 -3.27
CA ASP A 128 -21.80 -16.78 -3.20
C ASP A 128 -22.16 -17.12 -1.76
N ASP A 129 -21.35 -16.68 -0.79
CA ASP A 129 -21.62 -16.75 0.64
C ASP A 129 -21.30 -15.39 1.33
N ILE A 130 -22.34 -14.61 1.59
CA ILE A 130 -22.22 -13.30 2.27
C ILE A 130 -21.75 -13.46 3.73
N ARG A 131 -21.99 -14.62 4.35
CA ARG A 131 -21.56 -14.91 5.71
C ARG A 131 -20.05 -15.12 5.77
N ALA A 132 -19.47 -15.81 4.78
CA ALA A 132 -18.03 -15.94 4.64
C ALA A 132 -17.37 -14.57 4.45
N ALA A 133 -17.97 -13.69 3.63
CA ALA A 133 -17.49 -12.33 3.43
C ALA A 133 -17.51 -11.48 4.72
N ALA A 134 -18.60 -11.60 5.51
CA ALA A 134 -18.71 -10.91 6.80
C ALA A 134 -17.67 -11.42 7.82
N ARG A 135 -17.45 -12.75 7.90
CA ARG A 135 -16.42 -13.35 8.75
C ARG A 135 -15.02 -12.83 8.41
N ASN A 136 -14.70 -12.75 7.12
CA ASN A 136 -13.42 -12.22 6.63
C ASN A 136 -13.23 -10.76 7.04
N SER A 137 -14.30 -9.95 7.01
CA SER A 137 -14.27 -8.55 7.47
C SER A 137 -14.02 -8.44 8.96
N ILE A 138 -14.68 -9.27 9.78
CA ILE A 138 -14.50 -9.34 11.23
C ILE A 138 -13.02 -9.60 11.59
N ILE A 139 -12.38 -10.55 10.91
CA ILE A 139 -10.97 -10.88 11.18
C ILE A 139 -10.03 -9.75 10.78
N SER A 140 -10.26 -9.12 9.63
CA SER A 140 -9.43 -8.00 9.21
C SER A 140 -9.51 -6.81 10.19
N LEU A 141 -10.71 -6.52 10.71
CA LEU A 141 -10.91 -5.49 11.73
C LEU A 141 -10.29 -5.88 13.08
N ALA A 142 -10.42 -7.17 13.47
CA ALA A 142 -9.81 -7.66 14.69
C ALA A 142 -8.28 -7.55 14.67
N ALA A 143 -7.68 -7.78 13.50
CA ALA A 143 -6.24 -7.66 13.31
C ALA A 143 -5.74 -6.20 13.36
N ASP A 144 -6.56 -5.25 12.90
CA ASP A 144 -6.29 -3.82 13.03
C ASP A 144 -6.19 -3.38 14.51
N GLY A 145 -7.08 -3.91 15.35
CA GLY A 145 -6.98 -3.81 16.82
C GLY A 145 -7.10 -2.41 17.40
N THR A 146 -7.55 -1.41 16.61
CA THR A 146 -7.93 -0.10 17.14
C THR A 146 -9.22 -0.21 17.95
N GLU A 147 -9.45 0.71 18.88
CA GLU A 147 -10.67 0.70 19.70
C GLU A 147 -11.95 0.73 18.86
N ASP A 148 -11.95 1.52 17.78
CA ASP A 148 -13.08 1.63 16.86
C ASP A 148 -13.28 0.34 16.05
N SER A 149 -12.19 -0.28 15.57
CA SER A 149 -12.25 -1.58 14.88
C SER A 149 -12.76 -2.67 15.80
N LEU A 150 -12.37 -2.71 17.08
CA LEU A 150 -12.83 -3.70 18.05
C LEU A 150 -14.32 -3.53 18.37
N LYS A 151 -14.82 -2.30 18.52
CA LYS A 151 -16.26 -2.03 18.69
C LYS A 151 -17.08 -2.51 17.48
N LEU A 152 -16.52 -2.31 16.27
CA LEU A 152 -17.16 -2.77 15.05
C LEU A 152 -17.16 -4.31 14.95
N VAL A 153 -16.08 -4.98 15.38
CA VAL A 153 -15.99 -6.45 15.49
C VAL A 153 -17.09 -6.99 16.39
N GLU A 154 -17.31 -6.40 17.57
CA GLU A 154 -18.36 -6.83 18.49
C GLU A 154 -19.75 -6.69 17.87
N SER A 155 -20.03 -5.56 17.19
CA SER A 155 -21.32 -5.34 16.51
C SER A 155 -21.54 -6.34 15.39
N LEU A 156 -20.57 -6.50 14.50
CA LEU A 156 -20.67 -7.43 13.36
C LEU A 156 -20.76 -8.90 13.80
N THR A 157 -20.06 -9.27 14.89
CA THR A 157 -20.13 -10.63 15.43
C THR A 157 -21.53 -10.92 16.00
N ARG A 158 -22.12 -9.95 16.68
CA ARG A 158 -23.49 -10.06 17.20
C ARG A 158 -24.50 -10.19 16.06
N GLU A 159 -24.44 -9.30 15.08
CA GLU A 159 -25.32 -9.31 13.91
C GLU A 159 -25.24 -10.62 13.12
N LEU A 160 -24.00 -11.12 12.93
CA LEU A 160 -23.78 -12.40 12.26
C LEU A 160 -24.34 -13.58 13.06
N SER A 161 -24.18 -13.59 14.40
CA SER A 161 -24.73 -14.63 15.27
C SER A 161 -26.26 -14.64 15.27
N GLU A 162 -26.89 -13.46 15.27
CA GLU A 162 -28.35 -13.33 15.14
C GLU A 162 -28.86 -13.82 13.78
N ALA A 163 -28.11 -13.58 12.70
CA ALA A 163 -28.46 -14.02 11.34
C ALA A 163 -28.25 -15.54 11.12
N MET A 164 -27.57 -16.24 12.03
CA MET A 164 -27.21 -17.65 11.91
C MET A 164 -28.07 -18.58 12.80
N ASP A 165 -29.27 -18.19 13.20
CA ASP A 165 -30.20 -19.00 13.98
C ASP A 165 -29.59 -19.64 15.25
N GLY A 166 -28.69 -18.92 15.93
CA GLY A 166 -28.08 -19.35 17.20
C GLY A 166 -26.79 -20.17 17.07
N GLU A 167 -26.23 -20.35 15.89
CA GLU A 167 -24.85 -20.83 15.74
C GLU A 167 -23.89 -19.71 16.17
N SER A 168 -23.26 -19.86 17.33
CA SER A 168 -22.32 -18.89 17.83
C SER A 168 -21.00 -18.94 17.07
N VAL A 169 -20.62 -17.85 16.40
CA VAL A 169 -19.27 -17.69 15.85
C VAL A 169 -18.34 -17.38 17.02
N ASN A 170 -17.52 -18.32 17.40
CA ASN A 170 -16.57 -18.13 18.50
C ASN A 170 -15.21 -17.67 17.97
N ILE A 171 -15.01 -16.36 17.91
CA ILE A 171 -13.76 -15.74 17.45
C ILE A 171 -12.71 -15.56 18.58
N ALA A 172 -13.03 -15.94 19.82
CA ALA A 172 -12.12 -15.68 20.96
C ALA A 172 -10.73 -16.33 20.78
N LYS A 173 -10.66 -17.53 20.20
CA LYS A 173 -9.38 -18.19 19.91
C LYS A 173 -8.61 -17.49 18.79
N VAL A 174 -9.31 -16.98 17.77
CA VAL A 174 -8.71 -16.20 16.66
C VAL A 174 -8.17 -14.89 17.21
N MET A 175 -8.92 -14.16 18.03
CA MET A 175 -8.48 -12.93 18.69
C MET A 175 -7.24 -13.16 19.56
N LYS A 176 -7.21 -14.28 20.30
CA LYS A 176 -6.04 -14.66 21.09
C LYS A 176 -4.82 -14.89 20.21
N ALA A 177 -4.96 -15.66 19.13
CA ALA A 177 -3.86 -15.94 18.20
C ALA A 177 -3.33 -14.64 17.55
N LEU A 178 -4.22 -13.72 17.15
CA LEU A 178 -3.82 -12.40 16.64
C LEU A 178 -3.09 -11.55 17.70
N THR A 179 -3.51 -11.65 18.97
CA THR A 179 -2.79 -11.00 20.09
C THR A 179 -1.38 -11.57 20.27
N ASP A 180 -1.19 -12.86 20.05
CA ASP A 180 0.13 -13.48 20.12
C ASP A 180 1.03 -13.03 18.95
N PHE A 181 0.48 -12.78 17.75
CA PHE A 181 1.21 -12.09 16.65
C PHE A 181 1.60 -10.65 17.00
N LYS A 182 0.74 -9.89 17.68
CA LYS A 182 1.08 -8.54 18.18
C LYS A 182 2.26 -8.57 19.14
N LYS A 183 2.28 -9.53 20.04
CA LYS A 183 3.41 -9.71 21.00
C LYS A 183 4.69 -10.06 20.26
N LEU A 184 4.64 -10.95 19.26
CA LEU A 184 5.80 -11.26 18.43
C LEU A 184 6.33 -10.01 17.73
N GLY A 185 5.43 -9.17 17.15
CA GLY A 185 5.81 -7.91 16.51
C GLY A 185 6.44 -6.90 17.48
N ALA A 186 6.01 -6.89 18.74
CA ALA A 186 6.52 -5.99 19.78
C ALA A 186 7.88 -6.43 20.35
N SER A 187 8.05 -7.72 20.64
CA SER A 187 9.21 -8.23 21.36
C SER A 187 10.25 -8.93 20.48
N GLY A 188 9.87 -9.37 19.30
CA GLY A 188 10.67 -10.27 18.48
C GLY A 188 10.77 -11.70 19.03
N ASP A 189 10.16 -11.97 20.21
CA ASP A 189 10.23 -13.26 20.87
C ASP A 189 9.06 -14.16 20.45
N GLY A 190 9.33 -15.26 19.80
CA GLY A 190 8.32 -16.24 19.43
C GLY A 190 8.64 -16.95 18.12
N ASP A 191 7.85 -18.00 17.84
CA ASP A 191 7.93 -18.75 16.61
C ASP A 191 6.73 -18.41 15.70
N ALA A 192 6.99 -17.64 14.66
CA ALA A 192 5.98 -17.20 13.71
C ALA A 192 5.28 -18.41 13.01
N GLY A 193 5.99 -19.52 12.81
CA GLY A 193 5.42 -20.75 12.23
C GLY A 193 4.40 -21.38 13.16
N GLN A 194 4.73 -21.54 14.44
CA GLN A 194 3.81 -22.07 15.44
C GLN A 194 2.59 -21.15 15.65
N LEU A 195 2.79 -19.84 15.63
CA LEU A 195 1.69 -18.88 15.73
C LEU A 195 0.78 -18.96 14.50
N TRP A 196 1.35 -19.17 13.32
CA TRP A 196 0.60 -19.37 12.08
C TRP A 196 -0.28 -20.61 12.13
N GLU A 197 0.28 -21.75 12.56
CA GLU A 197 -0.48 -22.99 12.75
C GLU A 197 -1.59 -22.81 13.79
N SER A 198 -1.30 -22.11 14.89
CA SER A 198 -2.27 -21.80 15.94
C SER A 198 -3.44 -20.94 15.44
N LEU A 199 -3.15 -19.95 14.59
CA LEU A 199 -4.17 -19.09 13.96
C LEU A 199 -5.06 -19.91 13.00
N GLY A 200 -4.46 -20.75 12.16
CA GLY A 200 -5.19 -21.65 11.26
C GLY A 200 -6.15 -22.57 12.03
N LYS A 201 -5.65 -23.24 13.07
CA LYS A 201 -6.48 -24.09 13.91
C LYS A 201 -7.58 -23.32 14.66
N ALA A 202 -7.30 -22.10 15.14
CA ALA A 202 -8.29 -21.26 15.78
C ALA A 202 -9.41 -20.85 14.82
N ALA A 203 -9.06 -20.63 13.55
CA ALA A 203 -10.00 -20.34 12.48
C ALA A 203 -10.89 -21.54 12.17
N ASP A 204 -10.32 -22.73 12.02
CA ASP A 204 -11.06 -23.97 11.80
C ASP A 204 -12.01 -24.29 12.96
N ASP A 205 -11.53 -24.17 14.20
CA ASP A 205 -12.33 -24.36 15.43
C ASP A 205 -13.50 -23.36 15.55
N ALA A 206 -13.36 -22.19 14.96
CA ALA A 206 -14.42 -21.18 14.91
C ALA A 206 -15.46 -21.46 13.80
N GLY A 207 -15.33 -22.56 13.06
CA GLY A 207 -16.20 -22.90 11.92
C GLY A 207 -16.08 -21.91 10.77
N MET A 208 -14.93 -21.27 10.65
CA MET A 208 -14.69 -20.19 9.69
C MET A 208 -13.77 -20.72 8.59
N THR A 209 -14.32 -20.89 7.39
CA THR A 209 -13.50 -21.16 6.21
C THR A 209 -12.93 -19.85 5.71
N PHE A 210 -11.60 -19.70 5.74
CA PHE A 210 -10.94 -18.49 5.27
C PHE A 210 -10.20 -18.73 3.97
N GLU A 211 -10.18 -17.71 3.14
CA GLU A 211 -9.15 -17.64 2.12
C GLU A 211 -7.79 -17.44 2.82
N PRO A 212 -6.76 -18.28 2.51
CA PRO A 212 -5.46 -18.21 3.19
C PRO A 212 -4.83 -16.83 3.19
N GLN A 213 -5.11 -16.01 2.16
CA GLN A 213 -4.61 -14.65 2.03
C GLN A 213 -5.20 -13.70 3.08
N ILE A 214 -6.43 -13.89 3.49
CA ILE A 214 -7.09 -13.05 4.50
C ILE A 214 -6.48 -13.31 5.88
N LEU A 215 -6.23 -14.57 6.22
CA LEU A 215 -5.53 -14.91 7.46
C LEU A 215 -4.10 -14.37 7.48
N LYS A 216 -3.37 -14.47 6.35
CA LYS A 216 -2.02 -13.91 6.23
C LYS A 216 -2.02 -12.40 6.48
N ARG A 217 -2.97 -11.70 5.91
CA ARG A 217 -3.16 -10.25 6.09
C ARG A 217 -3.46 -9.89 7.53
N ALA A 218 -4.37 -10.64 8.18
CA ALA A 218 -4.72 -10.42 9.57
C ALA A 218 -3.51 -10.65 10.50
N ALA A 219 -2.76 -11.72 10.28
CA ALA A 219 -1.55 -12.03 11.06
C ALA A 219 -0.49 -10.95 10.85
N LEU A 220 -0.26 -10.51 9.61
CA LEU A 220 0.70 -9.46 9.28
C LEU A 220 0.27 -8.11 9.88
N SER A 221 -1.00 -7.75 9.78
CA SER A 221 -1.54 -6.54 10.40
C SER A 221 -1.36 -6.57 11.92
N ALA A 222 -1.73 -7.68 12.58
CA ALA A 222 -1.56 -7.84 14.02
C ALA A 222 -0.09 -7.72 14.43
N PHE A 223 0.82 -8.35 13.69
CA PHE A 223 2.25 -8.27 13.91
C PHE A 223 2.78 -6.82 13.79
N CYS A 224 2.37 -6.08 12.76
CA CYS A 224 2.81 -4.70 12.53
C CYS A 224 2.25 -3.70 13.55
N HIS A 225 1.07 -3.98 14.14
CA HIS A 225 0.47 -3.19 15.21
C HIS A 225 0.87 -3.66 16.61
N GLY A 226 1.99 -4.40 16.74
CA GLY A 226 2.62 -4.66 18.03
C GLY A 226 2.88 -3.35 18.78
N GLU A 227 2.77 -3.35 20.11
CA GLU A 227 3.06 -2.16 20.92
C GLU A 227 4.48 -1.67 20.63
N ARG A 228 4.59 -0.47 20.07
CA ARG A 228 5.87 0.24 19.90
C ARG A 228 6.10 1.13 21.11
N ALA A 229 7.35 1.18 21.56
CA ALA A 229 7.73 2.24 22.48
C ALA A 229 7.60 3.60 21.74
N SER A 230 7.00 4.59 22.38
CA SER A 230 6.85 5.95 21.81
C SER A 230 8.19 6.66 21.54
N SER A 231 9.30 6.01 21.93
CA SER A 231 10.68 6.48 21.77
C SER A 231 11.40 5.90 20.55
N ASP A 232 10.75 5.07 19.74
CA ASP A 232 11.38 4.37 18.64
C ASP A 232 11.06 5.02 17.30
N LEU A 233 12.04 5.00 16.39
CA LEU A 233 11.87 5.33 14.98
C LEU A 233 11.88 4.03 14.17
N THR A 234 10.82 3.74 13.45
CA THR A 234 10.71 2.57 12.58
C THR A 234 10.73 2.99 11.12
N LEU A 235 11.62 2.38 10.35
CA LEU A 235 11.76 2.59 8.91
C LEU A 235 11.43 1.28 8.19
N SER A 236 10.73 1.37 7.06
CA SER A 236 10.50 0.23 6.15
C SER A 236 11.01 0.55 4.76
N PHE A 237 11.72 -0.39 4.16
CA PHE A 237 12.28 -0.28 2.82
C PHE A 237 11.76 -1.43 1.96
N ALA A 238 11.26 -1.10 0.77
CA ALA A 238 10.94 -2.10 -0.24
C ALA A 238 11.76 -1.87 -1.52
N GLY A 239 11.88 -2.92 -2.32
CA GLY A 239 12.73 -2.94 -3.50
C GLY A 239 12.13 -2.18 -4.69
N ASP A 240 12.49 -2.64 -5.89
CA ASP A 240 12.24 -1.95 -7.14
C ASP A 240 10.74 -1.91 -7.46
N CYS A 241 10.26 -0.71 -7.77
CA CYS A 241 8.86 -0.44 -8.10
C CYS A 241 8.76 0.28 -9.45
N THR A 242 8.10 -0.35 -10.42
CA THR A 242 7.74 0.24 -11.70
C THR A 242 6.23 0.27 -11.84
N PHE A 243 5.59 1.42 -11.67
CA PHE A 243 4.16 1.60 -11.97
C PHE A 243 4.03 2.11 -13.39
N ALA A 244 4.29 1.24 -14.38
CA ALA A 244 4.64 1.73 -15.70
C ALA A 244 4.05 0.91 -16.85
N TYR A 245 3.89 1.62 -17.98
CA TYR A 245 3.89 0.99 -19.29
C TYR A 245 5.31 0.50 -19.59
N PHE A 246 5.41 -0.75 -19.96
CA PHE A 246 6.64 -1.34 -20.41
C PHE A 246 6.79 -1.06 -21.91
N ASN A 247 7.77 -0.24 -22.29
CA ASN A 247 7.99 0.18 -23.67
C ASN A 247 6.69 0.70 -24.34
N GLU A 248 5.96 1.58 -23.65
CA GLU A 248 4.67 2.15 -24.07
C GLU A 248 3.58 1.09 -24.39
N SER A 249 3.77 -0.13 -23.94
CA SER A 249 2.82 -1.22 -24.20
C SER A 249 1.76 -1.34 -23.13
N ASP A 250 0.50 -1.26 -23.50
CA ASP A 250 -0.68 -1.57 -22.66
C ASP A 250 -1.18 -2.99 -22.93
N ARG A 251 -0.28 -3.96 -22.91
CA ARG A 251 -0.64 -5.36 -23.16
C ARG A 251 -1.46 -5.94 -22.00
N ARG A 252 -2.31 -6.92 -22.33
CA ARG A 252 -3.02 -7.70 -21.31
C ARG A 252 -2.03 -8.37 -20.35
N GLY A 253 -2.21 -8.15 -19.03
CA GLY A 253 -1.30 -8.64 -18.01
C GLY A 253 -0.11 -7.71 -17.70
N GLY A 254 0.07 -6.59 -18.44
CA GLY A 254 0.97 -5.51 -18.05
C GLY A 254 0.41 -4.70 -16.88
N PHE A 255 1.29 -3.95 -16.20
CA PHE A 255 0.90 -3.17 -15.02
C PHE A 255 -0.35 -2.30 -15.25
N PRO A 256 -0.44 -1.46 -16.30
CA PRO A 256 -1.60 -0.58 -16.47
C PRO A 256 -2.91 -1.35 -16.62
N SER A 257 -2.88 -2.48 -17.35
CA SER A 257 -4.06 -3.34 -17.53
C SER A 257 -4.49 -4.00 -16.23
N VAL A 258 -3.54 -4.56 -15.47
CA VAL A 258 -3.82 -5.22 -14.19
C VAL A 258 -4.31 -4.20 -13.15
N TYR A 259 -3.65 -3.05 -13.07
CA TYR A 259 -4.01 -1.97 -12.14
C TYR A 259 -5.43 -1.45 -12.39
N ARG A 260 -5.79 -1.13 -13.64
CA ARG A 260 -7.16 -0.71 -13.98
C ARG A 260 -8.21 -1.76 -13.61
N ASN A 261 -7.90 -3.03 -13.84
CA ASN A 261 -8.84 -4.13 -13.57
C ASN A 261 -8.95 -4.47 -12.09
N SER A 262 -7.97 -4.10 -11.26
CA SER A 262 -8.00 -4.36 -9.81
C SER A 262 -9.10 -3.59 -9.08
N GLY A 263 -9.47 -2.41 -9.59
CA GLY A 263 -10.39 -1.48 -8.93
C GLY A 263 -9.85 -0.88 -7.62
N SER A 264 -8.57 -1.11 -7.31
CA SER A 264 -7.90 -0.55 -6.12
C SER A 264 -6.81 0.43 -6.53
N VAL A 265 -6.85 1.64 -5.96
CA VAL A 265 -5.80 2.65 -6.16
C VAL A 265 -4.47 2.20 -5.57
N THR A 266 -4.51 1.40 -4.51
CA THR A 266 -3.33 0.91 -3.79
C THR A 266 -2.95 -0.52 -4.15
N TYR A 267 -3.46 -1.05 -5.28
CA TYR A 267 -3.32 -2.45 -5.67
C TYR A 267 -1.91 -3.06 -5.47
N PRO A 268 -0.80 -2.40 -5.86
CA PRO A 268 0.54 -2.96 -5.66
C PRO A 268 0.92 -3.17 -4.19
N PHE A 269 0.29 -2.43 -3.28
CA PHE A 269 0.55 -2.45 -1.84
C PHE A 269 -0.58 -3.06 -1.02
N ASP A 270 -1.68 -3.46 -1.62
CA ASP A 270 -2.89 -3.89 -0.90
C ASP A 270 -2.64 -4.96 0.16
N LEU A 271 -1.68 -5.87 -0.07
CA LEU A 271 -1.32 -6.92 0.88
C LEU A 271 -0.36 -6.45 1.98
N THR A 272 0.37 -5.37 1.75
CA THR A 272 1.49 -4.91 2.59
C THR A 272 1.27 -3.53 3.20
N ARG A 273 0.17 -2.86 2.84
CA ARG A 273 -0.15 -1.52 3.32
C ARG A 273 -0.17 -1.39 4.84
N CYS A 274 -0.53 -2.48 5.55
CA CYS A 274 -0.48 -2.51 7.01
C CYS A 274 0.96 -2.43 7.55
N VAL A 275 1.98 -2.85 6.79
CA VAL A 275 3.39 -2.71 7.17
C VAL A 275 3.81 -1.26 7.08
N PHE A 276 3.54 -0.63 5.91
CA PHE A 276 3.89 0.76 5.63
C PHE A 276 3.08 1.74 6.49
N GLY A 277 1.79 1.45 6.78
CA GLY A 277 0.98 2.27 7.68
C GLY A 277 1.32 2.13 9.16
N ALA A 278 2.22 1.20 9.53
CA ALA A 278 2.63 0.94 10.91
C ALA A 278 4.08 1.31 11.20
N ASP A 279 4.77 2.02 10.31
CA ASP A 279 6.10 2.59 10.53
C ASP A 279 6.04 4.13 10.59
N ASP A 280 7.18 4.75 10.68
CA ASP A 280 7.29 6.22 10.70
C ASP A 280 7.73 6.75 9.34
N ILE A 281 8.48 5.95 8.58
CA ILE A 281 8.95 6.32 7.24
C ILE A 281 9.07 5.05 6.39
N SER A 282 8.33 5.03 5.29
CA SER A 282 8.46 4.00 4.24
C SER A 282 9.17 4.56 3.03
N MET A 283 10.13 3.81 2.48
CA MET A 283 10.87 4.19 1.27
C MET A 283 10.95 3.05 0.27
N ILE A 284 10.84 3.37 -1.01
CA ILE A 284 10.98 2.44 -2.14
C ILE A 284 11.96 2.99 -3.18
N ASN A 285 12.51 2.12 -4.04
CA ASN A 285 13.13 2.54 -5.29
C ASN A 285 12.04 2.73 -6.35
N PHE A 286 11.78 3.98 -6.76
CA PHE A 286 10.83 4.28 -7.83
C PHE A 286 11.57 4.29 -9.18
N GLU A 287 11.37 3.23 -9.97
CA GLU A 287 12.12 2.97 -11.18
C GLU A 287 11.28 3.25 -12.43
N GLY A 288 11.47 4.44 -13.00
CA GLY A 288 10.71 4.95 -14.15
C GLY A 288 10.37 6.43 -14.03
N ALA A 289 9.46 6.90 -14.88
CA ALA A 289 8.99 8.29 -14.87
C ALA A 289 7.46 8.36 -14.80
N LEU A 290 6.93 9.31 -14.03
CA LEU A 290 5.52 9.74 -14.06
C LEU A 290 5.42 10.94 -15.00
N THR A 291 4.93 10.76 -16.22
CA THR A 291 4.87 11.81 -17.22
C THR A 291 3.88 11.49 -18.33
N ASP A 292 3.34 12.53 -18.94
CA ASP A 292 2.58 12.43 -20.19
C ASP A 292 3.46 12.51 -21.45
N SER A 293 4.76 12.82 -21.29
CA SER A 293 5.73 12.83 -22.39
C SER A 293 5.82 11.46 -23.06
N ARG A 294 5.92 11.46 -24.39
CA ARG A 294 6.14 10.26 -25.20
C ARG A 294 7.55 10.22 -25.81
N SER A 295 8.34 11.27 -25.57
CA SER A 295 9.73 11.32 -26.01
C SER A 295 10.60 10.56 -25.02
N HIS A 296 11.27 9.51 -25.45
CA HIS A 296 12.06 8.63 -24.60
C HIS A 296 13.44 8.32 -25.20
N LYS A 297 14.36 7.89 -24.34
CA LYS A 297 15.67 7.38 -24.76
C LYS A 297 15.54 6.11 -25.59
N GLN A 298 16.42 5.96 -26.57
CA GLN A 298 16.53 4.74 -27.38
C GLN A 298 17.30 3.68 -26.57
N LYS A 299 16.60 2.84 -25.82
CA LYS A 299 17.14 1.74 -25.02
C LYS A 299 16.17 0.54 -25.05
N GLN A 300 16.64 -0.61 -24.64
CA GLN A 300 15.87 -1.86 -24.70
C GLN A 300 14.58 -1.79 -23.83
N PHE A 301 14.70 -1.20 -22.63
CA PHE A 301 13.61 -1.06 -21.69
C PHE A 301 13.49 0.40 -21.24
N TYR A 302 12.26 0.92 -21.24
CA TYR A 302 11.93 2.25 -20.72
C TYR A 302 10.55 2.23 -20.10
N PHE A 303 10.40 2.94 -18.97
CA PHE A 303 9.25 2.83 -18.09
C PHE A 303 8.57 4.18 -17.90
N ARG A 304 7.28 4.21 -18.22
CA ARG A 304 6.44 5.41 -18.05
C ARG A 304 5.14 5.05 -17.32
N GLY A 305 4.89 5.72 -16.20
CA GLY A 305 3.61 5.73 -15.51
C GLY A 305 2.77 6.95 -15.84
N GLU A 306 1.46 6.82 -15.68
CA GLU A 306 0.56 7.97 -15.70
C GLU A 306 0.83 8.87 -14.49
N PRO A 307 0.73 10.22 -14.62
CA PRO A 307 0.85 11.14 -13.47
C PRO A 307 -0.04 10.76 -12.28
N SER A 308 -1.25 10.25 -12.54
CA SER A 308 -2.20 9.80 -11.52
C SER A 308 -1.73 8.61 -10.68
N TYR A 309 -0.70 7.87 -11.10
CA TYR A 309 -0.15 6.74 -10.34
C TYR A 309 0.57 7.18 -9.06
N ILE A 310 0.83 8.48 -8.88
CA ILE A 310 1.26 9.02 -7.58
C ILE A 310 0.30 8.64 -6.44
N ASN A 311 -0.99 8.48 -6.75
CA ASN A 311 -2.01 8.07 -5.78
C ASN A 311 -1.77 6.66 -5.22
N ILE A 312 -0.98 5.83 -5.89
CA ILE A 312 -0.55 4.53 -5.38
C ILE A 312 0.30 4.73 -4.13
N LEU A 313 1.27 5.65 -4.19
CA LEU A 313 2.18 5.94 -3.07
C LEU A 313 1.44 6.61 -1.92
N THR A 314 0.73 7.71 -2.19
CA THR A 314 0.01 8.47 -1.15
C THR A 314 -1.08 7.64 -0.47
N GLY A 315 -1.75 6.74 -1.20
CA GLY A 315 -2.76 5.84 -0.63
C GLY A 315 -2.18 4.63 0.11
N SER A 316 -0.86 4.39 0.01
CA SER A 316 -0.20 3.22 0.58
C SER A 316 0.73 3.53 1.75
N SER A 317 0.72 4.76 2.26
CA SER A 317 1.64 5.24 3.30
C SER A 317 3.10 5.06 2.89
N VAL A 318 3.47 5.53 1.70
CA VAL A 318 4.86 5.63 1.26
C VAL A 318 5.25 7.10 1.31
N GLU A 319 6.18 7.45 2.19
CA GLU A 319 6.60 8.84 2.45
C GLU A 319 7.77 9.28 1.57
N ALA A 320 8.60 8.32 1.14
CA ALA A 320 9.82 8.64 0.41
C ALA A 320 10.11 7.65 -0.72
N VAL A 321 10.84 8.15 -1.73
CA VAL A 321 11.34 7.33 -2.84
C VAL A 321 12.79 7.69 -3.17
N THR A 322 13.59 6.71 -3.64
CA THR A 322 14.79 7.04 -4.39
C THR A 322 14.45 7.14 -5.87
N LEU A 323 14.92 8.21 -6.50
CA LEU A 323 14.87 8.42 -7.95
C LEU A 323 16.25 8.26 -8.61
N GLU A 324 17.25 7.78 -7.86
CA GLU A 324 18.61 7.59 -8.38
C GLU A 324 18.76 6.15 -8.87
N ASN A 325 18.35 5.92 -10.12
CA ASN A 325 18.41 4.63 -10.82
C ASN A 325 18.58 4.81 -12.32
N ASN A 326 18.83 3.72 -13.06
CA ASN A 326 19.08 3.72 -14.49
C ASN A 326 17.85 4.04 -15.36
N HIS A 327 16.62 4.15 -14.76
CA HIS A 327 15.37 4.42 -15.47
C HIS A 327 14.76 5.81 -15.21
N SER A 328 15.29 6.58 -14.27
CA SER A 328 14.75 7.89 -13.89
C SER A 328 14.74 8.89 -15.06
N PHE A 329 15.69 8.78 -15.99
CA PHE A 329 15.80 9.62 -17.17
C PHE A 329 15.38 8.90 -18.47
N ASP A 330 14.53 7.90 -18.41
CA ASP A 330 14.02 7.22 -19.60
C ASP A 330 13.29 8.18 -20.55
N TYR A 331 12.63 9.18 -20.00
CA TYR A 331 11.91 10.25 -20.73
C TYR A 331 12.65 11.59 -20.65
N PHE A 332 13.98 11.56 -20.64
CA PHE A 332 14.87 12.73 -20.56
C PHE A 332 14.57 13.60 -19.33
N ASP A 333 15.07 14.82 -19.34
CA ASP A 333 14.84 15.80 -18.27
C ASP A 333 13.34 16.14 -18.13
N THR A 334 12.57 16.11 -19.21
CA THR A 334 11.12 16.35 -19.15
C THR A 334 10.43 15.34 -18.23
N GLY A 335 10.66 14.03 -18.46
CA GLY A 335 10.03 13.00 -17.63
C GLY A 335 10.53 13.01 -16.19
N PHE A 336 11.82 13.31 -15.97
CA PHE A 336 12.38 13.45 -14.64
C PHE A 336 11.78 14.65 -13.88
N ASN A 337 11.69 15.82 -14.52
CA ASN A 337 11.11 17.02 -13.93
C ASN A 337 9.62 16.84 -13.62
N ASP A 338 8.85 16.28 -14.56
CA ASP A 338 7.44 15.94 -14.32
C ASP A 338 7.31 15.05 -13.09
N THR A 339 8.13 14.00 -12.98
CA THR A 339 8.13 13.07 -11.84
C THR A 339 8.42 13.78 -10.53
N THR A 340 9.46 14.62 -10.48
CA THR A 340 9.83 15.34 -9.26
C THR A 340 8.81 16.40 -8.86
N ASP A 341 8.16 17.05 -9.82
CA ASP A 341 7.08 17.99 -9.57
C ASP A 341 5.85 17.28 -8.99
N ILE A 342 5.45 16.16 -9.59
CA ILE A 342 4.34 15.31 -9.10
C ILE A 342 4.61 14.82 -7.68
N MET A 343 5.83 14.31 -7.40
CA MET A 343 6.21 13.87 -6.05
C MET A 343 6.12 15.02 -5.04
N ARG A 344 6.65 16.20 -5.40
CA ARG A 344 6.62 17.39 -4.55
C ARG A 344 5.20 17.86 -4.26
N GLU A 345 4.34 17.94 -5.27
CA GLU A 345 2.93 18.33 -5.11
C GLU A 345 2.14 17.35 -4.24
N ALA A 346 2.46 16.06 -4.33
CA ALA A 346 1.86 15.01 -3.51
C ALA A 346 2.43 14.91 -2.09
N GLY A 347 3.49 15.67 -1.76
CA GLY A 347 4.17 15.62 -0.47
C GLY A 347 5.10 14.42 -0.28
N ILE A 348 5.34 13.62 -1.33
CA ILE A 348 6.29 12.50 -1.31
C ILE A 348 7.71 13.06 -1.34
N LYS A 349 8.54 12.65 -0.38
CA LYS A 349 9.96 12.99 -0.38
C LYS A 349 10.69 12.16 -1.42
N TYR A 350 11.69 12.73 -2.07
CA TYR A 350 12.53 11.97 -3.00
C TYR A 350 14.00 12.31 -2.82
N SER A 351 14.85 11.35 -3.10
CA SER A 351 16.30 11.52 -3.11
C SER A 351 16.87 11.26 -4.51
N THR A 352 17.87 12.07 -4.85
CA THR A 352 18.68 11.97 -6.07
C THR A 352 20.14 12.09 -5.69
N TYR A 353 21.05 12.07 -6.67
CA TYR A 353 22.49 12.15 -6.45
C TYR A 353 22.89 13.35 -5.55
N ASP A 354 22.36 14.54 -5.83
CA ASP A 354 22.68 15.78 -5.10
C ASP A 354 21.63 16.14 -4.02
N TYR A 355 20.48 15.52 -4.05
CA TYR A 355 19.32 15.90 -3.23
C TYR A 355 18.91 14.79 -2.29
N PRO A 356 19.14 14.90 -0.97
CA PRO A 356 18.64 13.94 -0.01
C PRO A 356 17.13 14.09 0.23
N ALA A 357 16.44 12.99 0.48
CA ALA A 357 15.13 13.03 1.12
C ALA A 357 15.34 13.20 2.63
N ILE A 358 14.76 14.27 3.19
CA ILE A 358 14.92 14.57 4.62
C ILE A 358 13.55 14.53 5.30
N THR A 359 13.46 13.77 6.38
CA THR A 359 12.28 13.70 7.22
C THR A 359 12.66 13.95 8.68
N ASP A 360 12.04 14.95 9.29
CA ASP A 360 12.18 15.24 10.70
C ASP A 360 11.09 14.49 11.48
N SER A 361 11.49 13.75 12.50
CA SER A 361 10.61 13.10 13.46
C SER A 361 10.88 13.60 14.87
N SER A 362 10.04 13.24 15.84
CA SER A 362 10.29 13.51 17.24
C SER A 362 11.51 12.75 17.79
N PHE A 363 11.92 11.70 17.10
CA PHE A 363 13.07 10.85 17.47
C PHE A 363 14.39 11.43 16.97
N CYS A 364 14.51 11.68 15.66
CA CYS A 364 15.69 12.24 15.02
C CYS A 364 15.36 12.74 13.62
N ARG A 365 16.32 13.38 12.97
CA ARG A 365 16.30 13.66 11.53
C ARG A 365 16.76 12.43 10.77
N ALA A 366 15.95 11.91 9.86
CA ALA A 366 16.35 10.89 8.91
C ALA A 366 16.76 11.55 7.58
N VAL A 367 17.97 11.27 7.12
CA VAL A 367 18.54 11.77 5.86
C VAL A 367 18.79 10.57 4.95
N MET A 368 18.08 10.50 3.85
CA MET A 368 18.17 9.42 2.87
C MET A 368 18.91 9.92 1.64
N LEU A 369 20.14 9.48 1.49
CA LEU A 369 21.00 9.74 0.34
C LEU A 369 20.75 8.68 -0.74
N SER A 370 21.04 9.00 -1.99
CA SER A 370 20.89 8.05 -3.10
C SER A 370 22.01 8.20 -4.12
N LEU A 371 22.45 7.07 -4.66
CA LEU A 371 23.36 7.07 -5.79
C LEU A 371 23.12 5.86 -6.69
N SER A 372 23.45 6.01 -7.98
CA SER A 372 23.43 4.94 -8.97
C SER A 372 24.83 4.73 -9.52
N ILE A 373 25.36 3.54 -9.33
CA ILE A 373 26.71 3.15 -9.78
C ILE A 373 26.67 1.96 -10.75
N VAL A 374 25.50 1.72 -11.36
CA VAL A 374 25.30 0.67 -12.37
C VAL A 374 26.21 0.89 -13.58
N GLY A 375 27.00 -0.11 -13.92
CA GLY A 375 27.89 -0.08 -15.09
C GLY A 375 29.14 0.78 -14.96
N VAL A 376 29.30 1.55 -13.86
CA VAL A 376 30.47 2.41 -13.62
C VAL A 376 31.26 2.01 -12.38
N GLY A 377 30.61 1.34 -11.42
CA GLY A 377 31.24 0.97 -10.16
C GLY A 377 31.39 2.15 -9.18
N TYR A 378 31.97 1.87 -8.01
CA TYR A 378 32.20 2.87 -6.97
C TYR A 378 33.54 3.58 -7.20
N THR A 379 33.55 4.58 -8.09
CA THR A 379 34.75 5.38 -8.44
C THR A 379 35.14 6.32 -7.30
N ASP A 380 36.34 6.91 -7.37
CA ASP A 380 36.79 7.92 -6.41
C ASP A 380 35.82 9.12 -6.35
N GLU A 381 35.25 9.53 -7.50
CA GLU A 381 34.26 10.62 -7.58
C GLU A 381 33.00 10.28 -6.78
N PHE A 382 32.43 9.10 -6.96
CA PHE A 382 31.26 8.65 -6.18
C PHE A 382 31.57 8.52 -4.71
N ARG A 383 32.75 8.03 -4.36
CA ARG A 383 33.18 7.91 -2.98
C ARG A 383 33.30 9.29 -2.31
N GLU A 384 34.04 10.22 -2.91
CA GLU A 384 34.25 11.56 -2.38
C GLU A 384 32.91 12.30 -2.22
N HIS A 385 32.03 12.20 -3.20
CA HIS A 385 30.70 12.82 -3.14
C HIS A 385 29.85 12.22 -2.01
N THR A 386 29.80 10.89 -1.90
CA THR A 386 29.02 10.20 -0.86
C THR A 386 29.57 10.54 0.54
N GLU A 387 30.89 10.51 0.73
CA GLU A 387 31.54 10.91 1.98
C GLU A 387 31.25 12.38 2.31
N TYR A 388 31.27 13.26 1.32
CA TYR A 388 30.92 14.68 1.50
C TYR A 388 29.48 14.82 2.00
N LEU A 389 28.52 14.15 1.39
CA LEU A 389 27.11 14.23 1.81
C LEU A 389 26.92 13.63 3.19
N ILE A 390 27.50 12.46 3.48
CA ILE A 390 27.43 11.85 4.81
C ILE A 390 27.98 12.81 5.87
N ASN A 391 29.17 13.37 5.66
CA ASN A 391 29.80 14.30 6.62
C ASN A 391 29.01 15.60 6.76
N ARG A 392 28.36 16.08 5.69
CA ARG A 392 27.53 17.29 5.73
C ARG A 392 26.32 17.17 6.64
N TYR A 393 25.71 15.98 6.69
CA TYR A 393 24.46 15.76 7.43
C TYR A 393 24.68 15.01 8.77
N LYS A 394 25.87 14.46 8.99
CA LYS A 394 26.19 13.68 10.18
C LYS A 394 26.10 14.52 11.45
N SER A 395 25.28 14.09 12.40
CA SER A 395 25.19 14.66 13.74
C SER A 395 24.65 13.60 14.71
N ASP A 396 24.70 13.90 16.02
CA ASP A 396 24.19 12.99 17.05
C ASP A 396 22.69 12.70 16.93
N ASP A 397 21.93 13.64 16.32
CA ASP A 397 20.48 13.54 16.13
C ASP A 397 20.08 13.25 14.66
N THR A 398 21.01 12.79 13.83
CA THR A 398 20.75 12.44 12.44
C THR A 398 20.98 10.96 12.20
N LEU A 399 20.02 10.30 11.56
CA LEU A 399 20.14 8.96 10.99
C LEU A 399 20.41 9.07 9.50
N ILE A 400 21.51 8.50 9.01
CA ILE A 400 21.90 8.55 7.62
C ILE A 400 21.69 7.19 6.96
N VAL A 401 20.82 7.14 5.97
CA VAL A 401 20.56 5.97 5.13
C VAL A 401 21.09 6.26 3.72
N VAL A 402 21.84 5.32 3.15
CA VAL A 402 22.32 5.41 1.77
C VAL A 402 21.60 4.37 0.93
N ASN A 403 20.82 4.81 -0.05
CA ASN A 403 20.18 3.96 -1.05
C ASN A 403 21.10 3.87 -2.27
N VAL A 404 21.41 2.66 -2.72
CA VAL A 404 22.36 2.45 -3.82
C VAL A 404 21.74 1.56 -4.89
N HIS A 405 21.76 2.05 -6.12
CA HIS A 405 21.36 1.29 -7.29
C HIS A 405 22.63 0.73 -7.96
N TRP A 406 22.86 -0.58 -7.88
CA TRP A 406 24.15 -1.23 -8.21
C TRP A 406 24.02 -2.70 -8.59
N GLY A 407 25.16 -3.33 -8.87
CA GLY A 407 25.26 -4.77 -9.15
C GLY A 407 24.88 -5.13 -10.59
N ASN A 408 24.70 -6.40 -10.80
CA ASN A 408 24.20 -6.96 -12.06
C ASN A 408 22.80 -7.53 -11.87
N GLU A 409 21.97 -7.39 -12.90
CA GLU A 409 20.63 -8.00 -12.91
C GLU A 409 20.75 -9.53 -12.78
N ASN A 410 19.90 -10.11 -11.92
CA ASN A 410 19.74 -11.54 -11.67
C ASN A 410 20.90 -12.24 -10.93
N ASP A 411 21.89 -11.50 -10.43
CA ASP A 411 22.92 -12.02 -9.56
C ASP A 411 22.43 -12.01 -8.10
N ASP A 412 22.33 -13.18 -7.47
CA ASP A 412 21.88 -13.34 -6.08
C ASP A 412 23.02 -13.19 -5.03
N ILE A 413 24.25 -13.06 -5.51
CA ILE A 413 25.44 -12.82 -4.69
C ILE A 413 25.99 -11.43 -5.02
N PRO A 414 26.18 -10.54 -4.02
CA PRO A 414 26.75 -9.23 -4.27
C PRO A 414 28.16 -9.30 -4.79
N GLU A 415 28.47 -8.49 -5.80
CA GLU A 415 29.82 -8.38 -6.34
C GLU A 415 30.77 -7.73 -5.33
N LYS A 416 32.06 -8.00 -5.49
CA LYS A 416 33.11 -7.49 -4.60
C LYS A 416 33.05 -5.97 -4.45
N TYR A 417 32.82 -5.23 -5.54
CA TYR A 417 32.75 -3.77 -5.48
C TYR A 417 31.53 -3.25 -4.69
N GLN A 418 30.40 -3.99 -4.69
CA GLN A 418 29.24 -3.65 -3.87
C GLN A 418 29.58 -3.75 -2.39
N ILE A 419 30.31 -4.81 -1.99
CA ILE A 419 30.76 -5.02 -0.61
C ILE A 419 31.73 -3.90 -0.21
N GLU A 420 32.74 -3.61 -1.02
CA GLU A 420 33.73 -2.55 -0.76
C GLU A 420 33.08 -1.16 -0.66
N ALA A 421 32.11 -0.87 -1.56
CA ALA A 421 31.36 0.40 -1.52
C ALA A 421 30.49 0.52 -0.26
N ALA A 422 29.78 -0.54 0.10
CA ALA A 422 28.93 -0.54 1.29
C ALA A 422 29.75 -0.33 2.57
N HIS A 423 30.87 -1.04 2.70
CA HIS A 423 31.79 -0.87 3.82
C HIS A 423 32.32 0.56 3.91
N ALA A 424 32.73 1.16 2.79
CA ALA A 424 33.20 2.54 2.75
C ALA A 424 32.11 3.54 3.17
N MET A 425 30.85 3.33 2.79
CA MET A 425 29.73 4.17 3.21
C MET A 425 29.49 4.09 4.73
N ILE A 426 29.52 2.87 5.30
CA ILE A 426 29.38 2.69 6.76
C ILE A 426 30.57 3.33 7.49
N ASP A 427 31.80 3.11 7.01
CA ASP A 427 33.02 3.68 7.62
C ASP A 427 33.01 5.23 7.57
N ALA A 428 32.41 5.83 6.51
CA ALA A 428 32.18 7.27 6.42
C ALA A 428 31.13 7.77 7.42
N GLY A 429 30.26 6.91 7.91
CA GLY A 429 29.26 7.20 8.95
C GLY A 429 27.81 7.07 8.53
N ALA A 430 27.52 6.30 7.49
CA ALA A 430 26.15 5.86 7.21
C ALA A 430 25.68 4.88 8.31
N ASP A 431 24.42 5.02 8.73
CA ASP A 431 23.80 4.13 9.72
C ASP A 431 23.17 2.88 9.07
N LEU A 432 22.88 2.95 7.76
CA LEU A 432 22.21 1.89 7.00
C LEU A 432 22.51 2.05 5.50
N VAL A 433 22.73 0.93 4.81
CA VAL A 433 22.87 0.88 3.35
C VAL A 433 21.78 -0.03 2.78
N ILE A 434 21.01 0.45 1.80
CA ILE A 434 19.93 -0.26 1.11
C ILE A 434 20.23 -0.32 -0.38
N GLY A 435 20.35 -1.54 -0.93
CA GLY A 435 20.68 -1.79 -2.32
C GLY A 435 19.48 -2.15 -3.18
N HIS A 436 19.58 -1.79 -4.47
CA HIS A 436 18.56 -1.94 -5.51
C HIS A 436 19.24 -2.34 -6.84
N HIS A 437 18.49 -2.71 -7.86
CA HIS A 437 18.90 -3.04 -9.23
C HIS A 437 19.04 -4.54 -9.55
N PRO A 438 19.60 -5.44 -8.72
CA PRO A 438 19.75 -6.85 -9.14
C PRO A 438 18.43 -7.54 -9.47
N HIS A 439 17.27 -6.96 -9.10
CA HIS A 439 15.93 -7.51 -9.32
C HIS A 439 15.70 -8.88 -8.68
N VAL A 440 16.63 -9.33 -7.88
CA VAL A 440 16.59 -10.53 -7.03
C VAL A 440 17.08 -10.17 -5.64
N LEU A 441 16.71 -10.99 -4.64
CA LEU A 441 17.23 -10.80 -3.28
C LEU A 441 18.71 -11.11 -3.23
N GLN A 442 19.49 -10.24 -2.60
CA GLN A 442 20.87 -10.50 -2.19
C GLN A 442 20.97 -10.51 -0.67
N GLY A 443 22.15 -10.84 -0.17
CA GLY A 443 22.42 -11.01 1.25
C GLY A 443 22.22 -9.73 2.07
N ILE A 444 22.14 -9.93 3.40
CA ILE A 444 22.16 -8.88 4.39
C ILE A 444 23.38 -9.09 5.27
N GLU A 445 24.13 -8.03 5.51
CA GLU A 445 25.34 -8.05 6.30
C GLU A 445 25.21 -7.14 7.52
N LEU A 446 25.81 -7.54 8.64
CA LEU A 446 26.04 -6.67 9.80
C LEU A 446 27.53 -6.30 9.82
N TYR A 447 27.85 -5.07 9.42
CA TYR A 447 29.20 -4.56 9.35
C TYR A 447 29.38 -3.39 10.34
N ASN A 448 30.37 -3.48 11.21
CA ASN A 448 30.65 -2.47 12.25
C ASN A 448 29.41 -2.05 13.09
N GLY A 449 28.44 -2.97 13.27
CA GLY A 449 27.21 -2.72 14.03
C GLY A 449 26.09 -2.04 13.22
N HIS A 450 26.27 -1.86 11.91
CA HIS A 450 25.32 -1.30 10.98
C HIS A 450 24.91 -2.33 9.93
N TYR A 451 23.67 -2.24 9.45
CA TYR A 451 23.17 -3.19 8.46
C TYR A 451 23.40 -2.71 7.02
N ILE A 452 23.74 -3.66 6.19
CA ILE A 452 23.85 -3.52 4.73
C ILE A 452 22.90 -4.51 4.11
N VAL A 453 21.93 -4.04 3.34
CA VAL A 453 21.01 -4.84 2.54
C VAL A 453 21.41 -4.70 1.09
N TYR A 454 21.98 -5.74 0.49
CA TYR A 454 22.55 -5.63 -0.84
C TYR A 454 21.54 -5.56 -1.97
N SER A 455 20.38 -6.23 -1.85
CA SER A 455 19.23 -6.04 -2.75
C SER A 455 17.94 -6.54 -2.11
N LEU A 456 16.86 -5.76 -2.26
CA LEU A 456 15.50 -6.10 -1.82
C LEU A 456 14.69 -6.80 -2.92
N GLY A 457 15.23 -6.95 -4.14
CA GLY A 457 14.54 -7.52 -5.29
C GLY A 457 13.39 -6.64 -5.81
N ASN A 458 12.54 -7.23 -6.66
CA ASN A 458 11.39 -6.56 -7.25
C ASN A 458 10.19 -6.56 -6.28
N PHE A 459 9.81 -5.40 -5.77
CA PHE A 459 8.60 -5.29 -4.94
C PHE A 459 7.33 -5.19 -5.79
N SER A 460 7.31 -4.28 -6.76
CA SER A 460 6.21 -4.15 -7.71
C SER A 460 6.77 -3.83 -9.10
N PHE A 461 7.11 -4.85 -9.85
CA PHE A 461 7.73 -4.71 -11.17
C PHE A 461 6.79 -5.24 -12.24
N GLY A 462 6.01 -4.34 -12.85
CA GLY A 462 4.96 -4.69 -13.79
C GLY A 462 5.49 -5.12 -15.16
N GLY A 463 4.85 -6.15 -15.75
CA GLY A 463 5.09 -6.55 -17.14
C GLY A 463 6.17 -7.58 -17.37
N ASN A 464 6.90 -8.00 -16.36
CA ASN A 464 7.86 -9.08 -16.46
C ASN A 464 7.19 -10.42 -16.11
N SER A 465 6.76 -11.17 -17.13
CA SER A 465 6.19 -12.52 -16.97
C SER A 465 7.25 -13.61 -16.71
N SER A 466 8.54 -13.25 -16.77
CA SER A 466 9.68 -14.15 -16.66
C SER A 466 10.68 -13.63 -15.63
N ALA A 467 10.18 -13.05 -14.52
CA ALA A 467 11.05 -12.62 -13.43
C ALA A 467 11.93 -13.77 -12.96
N SER A 468 13.23 -13.54 -12.79
CA SER A 468 14.20 -14.55 -12.34
C SER A 468 13.90 -15.02 -10.92
N SER A 469 13.30 -14.16 -10.11
CA SER A 469 12.82 -14.48 -8.77
C SER A 469 11.47 -13.84 -8.52
N PRO A 470 10.47 -14.58 -8.00
CA PRO A 470 9.19 -14.05 -7.57
C PRO A 470 9.24 -13.53 -6.12
N TYR A 471 10.41 -13.52 -5.49
CA TYR A 471 10.57 -13.19 -4.08
C TYR A 471 11.06 -11.75 -3.91
N THR A 472 10.49 -11.08 -2.93
CA THR A 472 10.93 -9.78 -2.45
C THR A 472 10.79 -9.73 -0.93
N VAL A 473 11.37 -8.72 -0.31
CA VAL A 473 11.31 -8.51 1.14
C VAL A 473 11.04 -7.03 1.44
N ILE A 474 10.28 -6.77 2.50
CA ILE A 474 10.29 -5.46 3.15
C ILE A 474 11.30 -5.54 4.28
N PHE A 475 12.37 -4.75 4.19
CA PHE A 475 13.32 -4.60 5.28
C PHE A 475 12.80 -3.57 6.26
N ARG A 476 12.53 -3.98 7.49
CA ARG A 476 12.04 -3.10 8.54
C ARG A 476 13.04 -3.05 9.69
N VAL A 477 13.39 -1.84 10.11
CA VAL A 477 14.34 -1.58 11.18
C VAL A 477 13.79 -0.56 12.15
N SER A 478 13.93 -0.81 13.44
CA SER A 478 13.58 0.15 14.48
C SER A 478 14.85 0.60 15.24
N TYR A 479 14.94 1.90 15.47
CA TYR A 479 16.01 2.52 16.23
C TYR A 479 15.46 3.00 17.56
N GLU A 480 16.08 2.56 18.65
CA GLU A 480 15.73 2.95 20.01
C GLU A 480 16.75 3.98 20.54
N ARG A 481 16.29 4.99 21.29
CA ARG A 481 17.20 5.83 22.07
C ARG A 481 17.65 5.05 23.31
N THR A 482 18.91 4.67 23.32
CA THR A 482 19.51 4.23 24.58
C THR A 482 19.76 5.46 25.43
N GLY A 483 19.10 5.53 26.58
CA GLY A 483 19.36 6.60 27.54
C GLY A 483 20.87 6.68 27.84
N SER A 484 21.43 7.89 27.73
CA SER A 484 22.76 8.18 28.31
C SER A 484 22.62 8.03 29.81
N GLY A 485 23.30 7.05 30.40
CA GLY A 485 23.63 7.12 31.80
C GLY A 485 24.58 8.29 32.05
#